data_2558541d6b7397dd1d6fedda1a32dcfb
#
_entry.id   2558541d6b7397dd1d6fedda1a32dcfb
#
_cell.length_a   1.000
_cell.length_b   1.000
_cell.length_c   1.000
_cell.angle_alpha   90.00
_cell.angle_beta   90.00
_cell.angle_gamma   90.00
#
_symmetry.space_group_name_H-M   'P 1'
#
loop_
_entity.id
_entity.type
_entity.pdbx_description
1 polymer ?
#
loop_
_entity_poly.entity_id
_entity_poly.type
_entity_poly.pdbx_seq_one_letter_code
_entity_poly.pdbx_strand_id
1 'polypeptide(L)'
;MKHENLNGRVAVVTGGGGVLCGDFSKVLAKQGVKVAVLDLNEAAAQKVVDEITADGGTAIAVGCNVLDPESMQKAREVVNEKLGTCDILLNGAGGNNPKGTTTKETLEKI
;
A
#
# COMPACT_ATOMS: atom_id res chain seq x y z
N MET A 1 0.28 18.90 14.93
CA MET A 1 0.54 17.77 14.06
C MET A 1 0.18 18.10 12.63
N LYS A 2 1.04 17.86 11.76
CA LYS A 2 0.86 18.30 10.39
C LYS A 2 0.41 17.17 9.50
N HIS A 3 -0.88 16.97 9.43
CA HIS A 3 -1.43 15.90 8.62
C HIS A 3 -1.49 16.25 7.15
N GLU A 4 -1.46 17.52 6.87
CA GLU A 4 -1.53 17.97 5.49
C GLU A 4 -0.34 17.50 4.67
N ASN A 5 0.74 17.08 5.35
CA ASN A 5 1.92 16.62 4.65
C ASN A 5 1.76 15.25 4.01
N LEU A 6 0.62 14.61 4.23
CA LEU A 6 0.36 13.33 3.58
C LEU A 6 0.10 13.49 2.10
N ASN A 7 -0.34 14.66 1.69
CA ASN A 7 -0.66 14.87 0.28
C ASN A 7 0.58 14.66 -0.59
N GLY A 8 0.45 13.81 -1.60
CA GLY A 8 1.54 13.51 -2.50
C GLY A 8 2.49 12.44 -2.02
N ARG A 9 2.32 11.96 -0.81
CA ARG A 9 3.15 10.88 -0.30
C ARG A 9 2.77 9.57 -0.96
N VAL A 10 3.68 8.62 -0.90
CA VAL A 10 3.49 7.31 -1.51
C VAL A 10 3.39 6.27 -0.41
N ALA A 11 2.30 5.52 -0.41
CA ALA A 11 2.10 4.44 0.55
C ALA A 11 2.08 3.11 -0.18
N VAL A 12 2.78 2.14 0.38
CA VAL A 12 2.76 0.77 -0.11
C VAL A 12 2.01 -0.06 0.92
N VAL A 13 0.94 -0.70 0.50
CA VAL A 13 0.10 -1.51 1.39
C VAL A 13 0.19 -2.95 0.92
N THR A 14 0.86 -3.80 1.71
CA THR A 14 0.96 -5.21 1.36
C THR A 14 -0.24 -5.95 1.93
N GLY A 15 -0.72 -6.95 1.19
CA GLY A 15 -1.96 -7.63 1.56
C GLY A 15 -3.15 -6.69 1.41
N GLY A 16 -3.02 -5.69 0.53
CA GLY A 16 -3.99 -4.62 0.45
C GLY A 16 -5.31 -4.98 -0.18
N GLY A 17 -5.39 -6.20 -0.75
CA GLY A 17 -6.68 -6.65 -1.28
C GLY A 17 -7.62 -7.15 -0.20
N GLY A 18 -7.17 -7.29 1.04
CA GLY A 18 -8.03 -7.68 2.14
C GLY A 18 -8.91 -6.54 2.60
N VAL A 19 -9.91 -6.88 3.42
CA VAL A 19 -10.93 -5.89 3.77
C VAL A 19 -10.35 -4.72 4.55
N LEU A 20 -9.59 -5.02 5.61
CA LEU A 20 -9.06 -3.96 6.46
C LEU A 20 -8.03 -3.11 5.74
N CYS A 21 -7.11 -3.75 5.04
CA CYS A 21 -6.09 -3.00 4.33
C CYS A 21 -6.68 -2.24 3.16
N GLY A 22 -7.72 -2.80 2.55
CA GLY A 22 -8.42 -2.08 1.49
C GLY A 22 -9.07 -0.82 2.01
N ASP A 23 -9.74 -0.91 3.15
CA ASP A 23 -10.37 0.27 3.74
C ASP A 23 -9.33 1.31 4.11
N PHE A 24 -8.22 0.86 4.69
CA PHE A 24 -7.17 1.78 5.08
C PHE A 24 -6.57 2.47 3.86
N SER A 25 -6.39 1.71 2.79
CA SER A 25 -5.87 2.28 1.55
C SER A 25 -6.78 3.39 1.02
N LYS A 26 -8.08 3.17 1.12
CA LYS A 26 -9.03 4.19 0.68
C LYS A 26 -8.95 5.45 1.53
N VAL A 27 -8.76 5.28 2.84
CA VAL A 27 -8.63 6.43 3.72
C VAL A 27 -7.37 7.22 3.36
N LEU A 28 -6.26 6.52 3.14
CA LEU A 28 -5.03 7.21 2.75
C LEU A 28 -5.20 7.96 1.44
N ALA A 29 -5.87 7.34 0.49
CA ALA A 29 -6.06 7.98 -0.81
C ALA A 29 -6.87 9.25 -0.68
N LYS A 30 -7.82 9.28 0.24
CA LYS A 30 -8.61 10.49 0.48
C LYS A 30 -7.77 11.61 1.05
N GLN A 31 -6.65 11.29 1.67
CA GLN A 31 -5.73 12.29 2.19
C GLN A 31 -4.75 12.78 1.12
N GLY A 32 -4.90 12.31 -0.11
CA GLY A 32 -4.00 12.70 -1.18
C GLY A 32 -2.79 11.82 -1.31
N VAL A 33 -2.76 10.69 -0.61
CA VAL A 33 -1.65 9.75 -0.68
C VAL A 33 -1.81 8.90 -1.94
N LYS A 34 -0.70 8.67 -2.64
CA LYS A 34 -0.68 7.74 -3.76
C LYS A 34 -0.44 6.35 -3.19
N VAL A 35 -1.32 5.42 -3.51
CA VAL A 35 -1.31 4.11 -2.85
C VAL A 35 -0.93 3.02 -3.83
N ALA A 36 0.03 2.21 -3.45
CA ALA A 36 0.35 0.98 -4.18
C ALA A 36 -0.21 -0.18 -3.37
N VAL A 37 -1.17 -0.89 -3.96
CA VAL A 37 -1.82 -2.01 -3.30
C VAL A 37 -1.16 -3.27 -3.79
N LEU A 38 -0.41 -3.92 -2.91
CA LEU A 38 0.33 -5.13 -3.23
C LEU A 38 -0.37 -6.33 -2.61
N ASP A 39 -0.63 -7.33 -3.42
CA ASP A 39 -1.31 -8.53 -2.93
C ASP A 39 -0.92 -9.69 -3.81
N LEU A 40 -0.81 -10.87 -3.22
CA LEU A 40 -0.57 -12.08 -3.99
C LEU A 40 -1.72 -12.27 -5.00
N ASN A 41 -2.92 -11.90 -4.61
CA ASN A 41 -4.08 -11.92 -5.49
C ASN A 41 -4.22 -10.53 -6.13
N GLU A 42 -3.68 -10.40 -7.33
CA GLU A 42 -3.70 -9.11 -8.01
C GLU A 42 -5.11 -8.63 -8.30
N ALA A 43 -6.03 -9.56 -8.56
CA ALA A 43 -7.41 -9.17 -8.83
C ALA A 43 -8.05 -8.50 -7.62
N ALA A 44 -7.74 -8.99 -6.42
CA ALA A 44 -8.24 -8.35 -5.21
C ALA A 44 -7.66 -6.96 -5.04
N ALA A 45 -6.37 -6.82 -5.32
CA ALA A 45 -5.72 -5.51 -5.25
C ALA A 45 -6.34 -4.56 -6.28
N GLN A 46 -6.60 -5.05 -7.46
CA GLN A 46 -7.17 -4.21 -8.51
C GLN A 46 -8.56 -3.70 -8.13
N LYS A 47 -9.33 -4.53 -7.43
CA LYS A 47 -10.65 -4.11 -6.98
C LYS A 47 -10.55 -2.91 -6.04
N VAL A 48 -9.60 -2.95 -5.13
CA VAL A 48 -9.39 -1.82 -4.22
C VAL A 48 -8.96 -0.58 -5.01
N VAL A 49 -8.06 -0.77 -5.96
CA VAL A 49 -7.59 0.34 -6.78
C VAL A 49 -8.73 0.96 -7.57
N ASP A 50 -9.61 0.11 -8.11
CA ASP A 50 -10.75 0.62 -8.86
C ASP A 50 -11.64 1.50 -7.98
N GLU A 51 -11.83 1.10 -6.74
CA GLU A 51 -12.64 1.89 -5.82
C GLU A 51 -11.96 3.20 -5.47
N ILE A 52 -10.65 3.18 -5.31
CA ILE A 52 -9.91 4.40 -5.02
C ILE A 52 -9.95 5.36 -6.20
N THR A 53 -9.76 4.85 -7.41
CA THR A 53 -9.76 5.72 -8.58
C THR A 53 -11.14 6.26 -8.89
N ALA A 54 -12.17 5.45 -8.61
CA ALA A 54 -13.54 5.94 -8.78
C ALA A 54 -13.83 7.10 -7.84
N ASP A 55 -13.13 7.17 -6.73
CA ASP A 55 -13.29 8.24 -5.75
C ASP A 55 -12.35 9.41 -6.02
N GLY A 56 -11.62 9.37 -7.11
CA GLY A 56 -10.71 10.45 -7.47
C GLY A 56 -9.31 10.32 -6.93
N GLY A 57 -8.99 9.19 -6.29
CA GLY A 57 -7.66 8.99 -5.75
C GLY A 57 -6.69 8.41 -6.76
N THR A 58 -5.46 8.24 -6.33
CA THR A 58 -4.40 7.68 -7.16
C THR A 58 -3.93 6.38 -6.53
N ALA A 59 -3.97 5.29 -7.30
CA ALA A 59 -3.54 4.00 -6.78
C ALA A 59 -3.14 3.09 -7.93
N ILE A 60 -2.27 2.14 -7.62
CA ILE A 60 -1.92 1.07 -8.57
C ILE A 60 -2.00 -0.26 -7.85
N ALA A 61 -2.28 -1.31 -8.60
CA ALA A 61 -2.32 -2.67 -8.09
C ALA A 61 -1.10 -3.42 -8.60
N VAL A 62 -0.43 -4.14 -7.71
CA VAL A 62 0.75 -4.91 -8.08
C VAL A 62 0.61 -6.31 -7.50
N GLY A 63 0.64 -7.34 -8.36
CA GLY A 63 0.68 -8.71 -7.89
C GLY A 63 2.05 -8.99 -7.31
N CYS A 64 2.10 -9.44 -6.07
CA CYS A 64 3.37 -9.53 -5.38
C CYS A 64 3.30 -10.55 -4.26
N ASN A 65 4.32 -11.39 -4.19
CA ASN A 65 4.48 -12.32 -3.07
C ASN A 65 5.46 -11.70 -2.09
N VAL A 66 4.94 -11.22 -0.95
CA VAL A 66 5.77 -10.52 0.02
C VAL A 66 6.78 -11.44 0.70
N LEU A 67 6.62 -12.75 0.57
CA LEU A 67 7.58 -13.70 1.13
C LEU A 67 8.75 -13.94 0.20
N ASP A 68 8.67 -13.47 -1.02
CA ASP A 68 9.71 -13.66 -2.03
C ASP A 68 10.45 -12.35 -2.23
N PRO A 69 11.74 -12.27 -1.85
CA PRO A 69 12.48 -11.02 -1.99
C PRO A 69 12.55 -10.49 -3.42
N GLU A 70 12.66 -11.38 -4.40
CA GLU A 70 12.68 -10.93 -5.79
C GLU A 70 11.37 -10.31 -6.19
N SER A 71 10.25 -10.91 -5.77
CA SER A 71 8.94 -10.39 -6.07
C SER A 71 8.76 -9.01 -5.44
N MET A 72 9.21 -8.88 -4.20
CA MET A 72 9.12 -7.60 -3.51
C MET A 72 9.97 -6.54 -4.18
N GLN A 73 11.16 -6.90 -4.62
CA GLN A 73 12.02 -5.93 -5.28
C GLN A 73 11.41 -5.45 -6.59
N LYS A 74 10.83 -6.34 -7.36
CA LYS A 74 10.17 -5.94 -8.59
C LYS A 74 8.99 -5.03 -8.32
N ALA A 75 8.24 -5.35 -7.27
CA ALA A 75 7.09 -4.51 -6.91
C ALA A 75 7.56 -3.11 -6.52
N ARG A 76 8.64 -3.03 -5.75
CA ARG A 76 9.18 -1.72 -5.36
C ARG A 76 9.63 -0.92 -6.56
N GLU A 77 10.23 -1.58 -7.54
CA GLU A 77 10.64 -0.89 -8.75
C GLU A 77 9.45 -0.32 -9.50
N VAL A 78 8.36 -1.09 -9.57
CA VAL A 78 7.16 -0.61 -10.23
C VAL A 78 6.59 0.59 -9.48
N VAL A 79 6.56 0.51 -8.15
CA VAL A 79 6.05 1.62 -7.34
C VAL A 79 6.90 2.86 -7.55
N ASN A 80 8.22 2.71 -7.50
CA ASN A 80 9.11 3.85 -7.68
C ASN A 80 8.90 4.50 -9.05
N GLU A 81 8.70 3.68 -10.06
CA GLU A 81 8.53 4.20 -11.40
C GLU A 81 7.21 4.90 -11.59
N LYS A 82 6.15 4.37 -11.00
CA LYS A 82 4.80 4.88 -11.24
C LYS A 82 4.34 5.90 -10.23
N LEU A 83 4.75 5.77 -8.99
CA LEU A 83 4.28 6.65 -7.92
C LEU A 83 5.39 7.47 -7.29
N GLY A 84 6.58 6.90 -7.23
CA GLY A 84 7.71 7.55 -6.58
C GLY A 84 8.19 6.76 -5.38
N THR A 85 9.08 7.37 -4.62
CA THR A 85 9.69 6.71 -3.47
C THR A 85 8.66 6.47 -2.37
N CYS A 86 8.69 5.27 -1.81
CA CYS A 86 7.77 4.89 -0.75
C CYS A 86 8.05 5.69 0.51
N ASP A 87 7.03 6.36 1.03
CA ASP A 87 7.10 7.11 2.27
C ASP A 87 6.46 6.35 3.43
N ILE A 88 5.47 5.53 3.12
CA ILE A 88 4.67 4.85 4.13
C ILE A 88 4.55 3.40 3.72
N LEU A 89 4.85 2.50 4.66
CA LEU A 89 4.70 1.07 4.40
C LEU A 89 3.76 0.48 5.43
N LEU A 90 2.67 -0.09 4.94
CA LEU A 90 1.70 -0.79 5.78
C LEU A 90 1.75 -2.26 5.42
N ASN A 91 2.18 -3.07 6.34
CA ASN A 91 2.35 -4.49 6.07
C ASN A 91 1.18 -5.27 6.64
N GLY A 92 0.22 -5.58 5.77
CA GLY A 92 -0.94 -6.36 6.17
C GLY A 92 -0.84 -7.82 5.82
N ALA A 93 0.20 -8.20 5.06
CA ALA A 93 0.39 -9.59 4.70
C ALA A 93 0.83 -10.37 5.94
N GLY A 94 0.29 -11.56 6.10
CA GLY A 94 0.60 -12.35 7.28
C GLY A 94 -0.03 -11.79 8.53
N GLY A 95 -1.13 -11.11 8.39
CA GLY A 95 -1.75 -10.34 9.45
C GLY A 95 -2.23 -11.10 10.66
N ASN A 96 -2.07 -12.41 10.68
CA ASN A 96 -2.44 -13.17 11.86
C ASN A 96 -1.48 -12.96 13.01
N ASN A 97 -0.33 -12.40 12.75
CA ASN A 97 0.66 -12.17 13.78
C ASN A 97 0.40 -10.80 14.39
N PRO A 98 -0.06 -10.76 15.64
CA PRO A 98 -0.37 -9.46 16.25
C PRO A 98 0.83 -8.54 16.30
N LYS A 99 2.03 -9.10 16.37
CA LYS A 99 3.22 -8.28 16.39
C LYS A 99 3.60 -7.79 15.00
N GLY A 100 3.16 -8.50 14.00
CA GLY A 100 3.52 -8.17 12.64
C GLY A 100 2.77 -7.00 12.07
N THR A 101 1.82 -6.48 12.81
CA THR A 101 1.02 -5.38 12.31
C THR A 101 1.49 -4.03 12.83
N THR A 102 2.66 -3.97 13.42
CA THR A 102 3.15 -2.74 13.98
C THR A 102 3.60 -1.81 12.88
N THR A 103 2.70 -0.98 12.43
CA THR A 103 3.01 -0.07 11.36
C THR A 103 3.95 1.03 11.81
N LYS A 104 3.87 1.41 13.08
CA LYS A 104 4.73 2.45 13.58
C LYS A 104 6.19 2.09 13.43
N GLU A 105 6.53 0.88 13.84
CA GLU A 105 7.90 0.42 13.73
C GLU A 105 8.34 0.35 12.27
N THR A 106 7.43 -0.08 11.41
CA THR A 106 7.72 -0.16 9.99
C THR A 106 8.00 1.21 9.42
N LEU A 107 7.19 2.19 9.80
CA LEU A 107 7.35 3.54 9.30
C LEU A 107 8.69 4.13 9.72
N GLU A 108 9.15 3.82 10.91
CA GLU A 108 10.42 4.36 11.38
C GLU A 108 11.60 3.82 10.60
N LYS A 109 11.44 2.69 9.93
CA LYS A 109 12.51 2.09 9.16
C LYS A 109 12.55 2.53 7.71
N ILE A 110 11.58 3.27 7.29
CA ILE A 110 11.52 3.78 5.93
C ILE A 110 12.38 5.06 5.76
#